data_129879b26ba6a96b26701b09abffe679
#
_entry.id   129879b26ba6a96b26701b09abffe679
#
_cell.length_a   1.000
_cell.length_b   1.000
_cell.length_c   1.000
_cell.angle_alpha   90.00
_cell.angle_beta   90.00
_cell.angle_gamma   90.00
#
_symmetry.space_group_name_H-M   'P 1'
#
loop_
_entity.id
_entity.type
_entity.pdbx_description
1 polymer ?
#
loop_
_entity_poly.entity_id
_entity_poly.type
_entity_poly.pdbx_seq_one_letter_code
_entity_poly.pdbx_strand_id
1 'polypeptide(L)'
;DVVKAIALGADACYIATAALLALGCHLCRTCQTGKCNWGIATQRPELVKRLNPDMGSERLINLMNAWRHEIKELMGGMGINSIESLRGNRLMLRGVGLTDKELSILGISHAGE
;
A
#
# COMPACT_ATOMS: atom_id res chain seq x y z
N ASP A 1 -5.33 -2.08 2.36
CA ASP A 1 -4.58 -1.59 3.53
C ASP A 1 -4.59 -0.06 3.61
N VAL A 2 -4.42 0.64 2.48
CA VAL A 2 -4.49 2.12 2.43
C VAL A 2 -5.87 2.61 2.87
N VAL A 3 -6.94 1.99 2.38
CA VAL A 3 -8.33 2.36 2.77
C VAL A 3 -8.53 2.17 4.27
N LYS A 4 -8.06 1.08 4.84
CA LYS A 4 -8.15 0.82 6.29
C LYS A 4 -7.37 1.86 7.10
N ALA A 5 -6.16 2.19 6.68
CA ALA A 5 -5.33 3.19 7.35
C ALA A 5 -6.02 4.57 7.37
N ILE A 6 -6.55 5.01 6.23
CA ILE A 6 -7.27 6.29 6.12
C ILE A 6 -8.57 6.25 6.94
N ALA A 7 -9.32 5.16 6.90
CA ALA A 7 -10.52 4.99 7.72
C ALA A 7 -10.21 5.03 9.22
N LEU A 8 -9.05 4.57 9.65
CA LEU A 8 -8.57 4.68 11.03
C LEU A 8 -8.06 6.08 11.40
N GLY A 9 -7.95 6.99 10.44
CA GLY A 9 -7.61 8.39 10.69
C GLY A 9 -6.29 8.87 10.10
N ALA A 10 -5.61 8.06 9.30
CA ALA A 10 -4.40 8.51 8.61
C ALA A 10 -4.73 9.58 7.56
N ASP A 11 -3.89 10.60 7.47
CA ASP A 11 -3.98 11.64 6.43
C ASP A 11 -3.31 11.19 5.13
N ALA A 12 -2.27 10.37 5.24
CA ALA A 12 -1.51 9.82 4.13
C ALA A 12 -0.86 8.51 4.54
N CYS A 13 -0.42 7.74 3.56
CA CYS A 13 0.26 6.46 3.78
C CYS A 13 1.63 6.48 3.11
N TYR A 14 2.67 6.17 3.86
CA TYR A 14 3.98 5.87 3.30
C TYR A 14 3.98 4.45 2.74
N ILE A 15 4.50 4.30 1.54
CA ILE A 15 4.69 3.00 0.90
C ILE A 15 6.13 2.89 0.39
N ALA A 16 6.66 1.68 0.33
CA ALA A 16 7.99 1.41 -0.22
C ALA A 16 8.02 0.08 -0.98
N THR A 17 7.84 -1.03 -0.28
CA THR A 17 8.03 -2.38 -0.82
C THR A 17 7.12 -2.67 -2.01
N ALA A 18 5.86 -2.26 -1.99
CA ALA A 18 4.94 -2.46 -3.10
C ALA A 18 5.43 -1.77 -4.38
N ALA A 19 5.94 -0.53 -4.25
CA ALA A 19 6.53 0.20 -5.38
C ALA A 19 7.79 -0.50 -5.91
N LEU A 20 8.65 -0.99 -5.01
CA LEU A 20 9.84 -1.76 -5.41
C LEU A 20 9.47 -3.05 -6.15
N LEU A 21 8.44 -3.77 -5.71
CA LEU A 21 7.95 -4.97 -6.38
C LEU A 21 7.44 -4.66 -7.78
N ALA A 22 6.75 -3.53 -7.97
CA ALA A 22 6.32 -3.08 -9.29
C ALA A 22 7.50 -2.83 -10.22
N LEU A 23 8.62 -2.34 -9.70
CA LEU A 23 9.87 -2.14 -10.47
C LEU A 23 10.62 -3.44 -10.78
N GLY A 24 10.23 -4.57 -10.19
CA GLY A 24 10.85 -5.88 -10.41
C GLY A 24 11.70 -6.37 -9.23
N CYS A 25 11.59 -5.79 -8.05
CA CYS A 25 12.26 -6.28 -6.85
C CYS A 25 11.73 -7.66 -6.46
N HIS A 26 12.63 -8.57 -6.12
CA HIS A 26 12.30 -9.94 -5.70
C HIS A 26 12.49 -10.19 -4.20
N LEU A 27 12.63 -9.12 -3.40
CA LEU A 27 12.79 -9.21 -1.94
C LEU A 27 13.99 -10.06 -1.49
N CYS A 28 15.08 -10.02 -2.22
CA CYS A 28 16.30 -10.76 -1.86
C CYS A 28 17.01 -10.21 -0.61
N ARG A 29 16.63 -9.01 -0.14
CA ARG A 29 17.12 -8.37 1.09
C ARG A 29 18.65 -8.16 1.12
N THR A 30 19.26 -7.91 -0.02
CA THR A 30 20.69 -7.63 -0.15
C THR A 30 21.00 -6.18 -0.52
N CYS A 31 20.04 -5.28 -0.36
CA CYS A 31 20.14 -3.87 -0.76
C CYS A 31 21.36 -3.18 -0.14
N GLN A 32 21.66 -3.46 1.15
CA GLN A 32 22.76 -2.87 1.89
C GLN A 32 24.14 -3.23 1.33
N THR A 33 24.23 -4.26 0.50
CA THR A 33 25.51 -4.67 -0.11
C THR A 33 25.87 -3.88 -1.36
N GLY A 34 24.92 -3.12 -1.92
CA GLY A 34 25.08 -2.45 -3.21
C GLY A 34 25.15 -3.39 -4.40
N LYS A 35 24.80 -4.66 -4.23
CA LYS A 35 24.86 -5.71 -5.26
C LYS A 35 23.46 -6.16 -5.70
N CYS A 36 22.52 -5.21 -5.82
CA CYS A 36 21.15 -5.53 -6.23
C CYS A 36 21.14 -6.11 -7.66
N ASN A 37 20.74 -7.36 -7.79
CA ASN A 37 20.67 -8.05 -9.09
C ASN A 37 19.63 -7.45 -10.04
N TRP A 38 18.69 -6.66 -9.51
CA TRP A 38 17.60 -6.05 -10.29
C TRP A 38 17.91 -4.62 -10.73
N GLY A 39 19.10 -4.11 -10.37
CA GLY A 39 19.55 -2.78 -10.78
C GLY A 39 18.91 -1.63 -9.99
N ILE A 40 18.20 -1.90 -8.89
CA ILE A 40 17.47 -0.89 -8.13
C ILE A 40 18.38 -0.26 -7.07
N ALA A 41 18.87 -1.06 -6.13
CA ALA A 41 19.70 -0.60 -5.00
C ALA A 41 21.19 -0.87 -5.26
N THR A 42 21.75 -0.26 -6.30
CA THR A 42 23.14 -0.44 -6.71
C THR A 42 23.63 0.78 -7.50
N GLN A 43 24.96 1.01 -7.43
CA GLN A 43 25.68 1.97 -8.27
C GLN A 43 26.62 1.28 -9.27
N ARG A 44 26.64 -0.05 -9.30
CA ARG A 44 27.51 -0.80 -10.19
C ARG A 44 27.00 -0.73 -11.63
N PRO A 45 27.80 -0.26 -12.61
CA PRO A 45 27.34 -0.08 -13.98
C PRO A 45 26.76 -1.34 -14.64
N GLU A 46 27.35 -2.50 -14.33
CA GLU A 46 26.88 -3.78 -14.84
C GLU A 46 25.52 -4.23 -14.30
N LEU A 47 25.14 -3.71 -13.13
CA LEU A 47 23.85 -4.00 -12.50
C LEU A 47 22.81 -2.91 -12.79
N VAL A 48 23.18 -1.64 -12.74
CA VAL A 48 22.28 -0.50 -12.98
C VAL A 48 21.57 -0.65 -14.34
N LYS A 49 22.26 -1.09 -15.37
CA LYS A 49 21.68 -1.29 -16.71
C LYS A 49 20.57 -2.35 -16.79
N ARG A 50 20.38 -3.14 -15.73
CA ARG A 50 19.30 -4.15 -15.65
C ARG A 50 17.93 -3.53 -15.36
N LEU A 51 17.90 -2.35 -14.78
CA LEU A 51 16.66 -1.58 -14.59
C LEU A 51 16.44 -0.67 -15.79
N ASN A 52 15.34 -0.89 -16.50
CA ASN A 52 14.89 0.03 -17.54
C ASN A 52 13.92 1.05 -16.93
N PRO A 53 14.28 2.35 -16.87
CA PRO A 53 13.43 3.38 -16.25
C PRO A 53 12.08 3.56 -16.93
N ASP A 54 12.01 3.41 -18.24
CA ASP A 54 10.75 3.57 -18.99
C ASP A 54 9.76 2.45 -18.64
N MET A 55 10.23 1.20 -18.65
CA MET A 55 9.42 0.06 -18.18
C MET A 55 9.07 0.18 -16.70
N GLY A 56 10.00 0.63 -15.88
CA GLY A 56 9.79 0.83 -14.46
C GLY A 56 8.70 1.85 -14.17
N SER A 57 8.74 2.98 -14.85
CA SER A 57 7.72 4.03 -14.71
C SER A 57 6.35 3.56 -15.16
N GLU A 58 6.26 2.83 -16.27
CA GLU A 58 4.99 2.26 -16.75
C GLU A 58 4.38 1.29 -15.74
N ARG A 59 5.19 0.39 -15.18
CA ARG A 59 4.75 -0.56 -14.14
C ARG A 59 4.26 0.16 -12.88
N LEU A 60 4.93 1.22 -12.48
CA LEU A 60 4.52 2.03 -11.33
C LEU A 60 3.19 2.75 -11.58
N ILE A 61 3.01 3.32 -12.78
CA ILE A 61 1.76 3.92 -13.20
C ILE A 61 0.62 2.89 -13.14
N ASN A 62 0.86 1.69 -13.63
CA ASN A 62 -0.12 0.61 -13.60
C ASN A 62 -0.49 0.22 -12.17
N LEU A 63 0.48 0.13 -11.25
CA LEU A 63 0.21 -0.12 -9.84
C LEU A 63 -0.67 0.98 -9.22
N MET A 64 -0.33 2.24 -9.45
CA MET A 64 -1.09 3.38 -8.92
C MET A 64 -2.52 3.41 -9.48
N ASN A 65 -2.69 3.14 -10.77
CA ASN A 65 -4.01 3.07 -11.39
C ASN A 65 -4.85 1.91 -10.84
N ALA A 66 -4.24 0.75 -10.62
CA ALA A 66 -4.91 -0.40 -10.00
C ALA A 66 -5.36 -0.08 -8.57
N TRP A 67 -4.51 0.52 -7.76
CA TRP A 67 -4.85 0.94 -6.40
C TRP A 67 -5.97 1.99 -6.39
N ARG A 68 -5.89 2.98 -7.29
CA ARG A 68 -6.95 3.97 -7.45
C ARG A 68 -8.30 3.31 -7.74
N HIS A 69 -8.31 2.33 -8.62
CA HIS A 69 -9.51 1.58 -8.97
C HIS A 69 -10.07 0.83 -7.75
N GLU A 70 -9.23 0.05 -7.06
CA GLU A 70 -9.63 -0.69 -5.86
C GLU A 70 -10.14 0.22 -4.75
N ILE A 71 -9.46 1.35 -4.49
CA ILE A 71 -9.90 2.33 -3.49
C ILE A 71 -11.30 2.86 -3.83
N LYS A 72 -11.54 3.19 -5.09
CA LYS A 72 -12.86 3.65 -5.55
C LYS A 72 -13.94 2.60 -5.38
N GLU A 73 -13.64 1.33 -5.67
CA GLU A 73 -14.59 0.24 -5.48
C GLU A 73 -14.93 0.04 -4.00
N LEU A 74 -13.94 0.04 -3.13
CA LEU A 74 -14.16 -0.08 -1.69
C LEU A 74 -14.99 1.10 -1.14
N MET A 75 -14.65 2.33 -1.55
CA MET A 75 -15.41 3.52 -1.17
C MET A 75 -16.84 3.48 -1.70
N GLY A 76 -17.02 3.02 -2.94
CA GLY A 76 -18.35 2.82 -3.53
C GLY A 76 -19.20 1.83 -2.74
N GLY A 77 -18.59 0.73 -2.29
CA GLY A 77 -19.23 -0.25 -1.40
C GLY A 77 -19.61 0.33 -0.03
N MET A 78 -18.90 1.36 0.43
CA MET A 78 -19.21 2.10 1.66
C MET A 78 -20.24 3.23 1.44
N GLY A 79 -20.62 3.52 0.20
CA GLY A 79 -21.52 4.59 -0.14
C GLY A 79 -20.91 6.00 -0.07
N ILE A 80 -19.59 6.12 -0.19
CA ILE A 80 -18.86 7.39 -0.16
C ILE A 80 -18.08 7.61 -1.46
N ASN A 81 -17.86 8.89 -1.80
CA ASN A 81 -17.22 9.28 -3.06
C ASN A 81 -16.03 10.24 -2.90
N SER A 82 -15.58 10.47 -1.68
CA SER A 82 -14.42 11.32 -1.42
C SER A 82 -13.52 10.73 -0.32
N ILE A 83 -12.21 10.93 -0.45
CA ILE A 83 -11.23 10.52 0.56
C ILE A 83 -11.48 11.27 1.88
N GLU A 84 -11.93 12.50 1.82
CA GLU A 84 -12.29 13.29 3.02
C GLU A 84 -13.37 12.59 3.85
N SER A 85 -14.37 11.99 3.20
CA SER A 85 -15.42 11.23 3.86
C SER A 85 -14.95 9.87 4.40
N LEU A 86 -13.84 9.34 3.88
CA LEU A 86 -13.23 8.11 4.36
C LEU A 86 -12.37 8.35 5.61
N ARG A 87 -11.70 9.50 5.70
CA ARG A 87 -10.74 9.78 6.77
C ARG A 87 -11.41 9.73 8.14
N GLY A 88 -10.98 8.80 8.98
CA GLY A 88 -11.56 8.57 10.32
C GLY A 88 -12.94 7.93 10.33
N ASN A 89 -13.46 7.52 9.18
CA ASN A 89 -14.76 6.85 9.08
C ASN A 89 -14.60 5.36 9.37
N ARG A 90 -14.87 4.96 10.60
CA ARG A 90 -14.72 3.59 11.10
C ARG A 90 -15.99 2.74 10.99
N LEU A 91 -17.08 3.29 10.47
CA LEU A 91 -18.40 2.63 10.47
C LEU A 91 -18.42 1.25 9.78
N MET A 92 -17.62 1.09 8.73
CA MET A 92 -17.56 -0.15 7.97
C MET A 92 -16.37 -1.04 8.36
N LEU A 93 -15.52 -0.59 9.28
CA LEU A 93 -14.42 -1.40 9.78
C LEU A 93 -14.91 -2.43 10.80
N ARG A 94 -14.36 -3.63 10.71
CA ARG A 94 -14.63 -4.72 11.64
C ARG A 94 -13.33 -5.38 12.06
N GLY A 95 -13.21 -5.66 13.33
CA GLY A 95 -12.06 -6.38 13.88
C GLY A 95 -12.25 -7.89 13.83
N VAL A 96 -11.21 -8.61 13.44
CA VAL A 96 -11.14 -10.07 13.48
C VAL A 96 -9.96 -10.48 14.33
N GLY A 97 -10.19 -11.32 15.35
CA GLY A 97 -9.12 -11.80 16.23
C GLY A 97 -8.54 -10.73 17.17
N LEU A 98 -9.28 -9.64 17.41
CA LEU A 98 -8.91 -8.57 18.34
C LEU A 98 -9.67 -8.74 19.64
N THR A 99 -9.05 -8.31 20.76
CA THR A 99 -9.67 -8.25 22.07
C THR A 99 -10.62 -7.04 22.17
N ASP A 100 -11.57 -7.08 23.10
CA ASP A 100 -12.50 -5.96 23.35
C ASP A 100 -11.77 -4.65 23.65
N LYS A 101 -10.62 -4.74 24.33
CA LYS A 101 -9.78 -3.57 24.62
C LYS A 101 -9.20 -2.97 23.33
N GLU A 102 -8.70 -3.79 22.42
CA GLU A 102 -8.15 -3.35 21.14
C GLU A 102 -9.24 -2.76 20.24
N LEU A 103 -10.41 -3.39 20.19
CA LEU A 103 -11.57 -2.86 19.47
C LEU A 103 -11.99 -1.48 20.00
N SER A 104 -12.04 -1.34 21.33
CA SER A 104 -12.35 -0.06 21.98
C SER A 104 -11.32 1.03 21.65
N ILE A 105 -10.01 0.69 21.67
CA ILE A 105 -8.94 1.63 21.33
C ILE A 105 -9.06 2.07 19.86
N LEU A 106 -9.34 1.14 18.96
CA LEU A 106 -9.48 1.41 17.54
C LEU A 106 -10.82 2.09 17.19
N GLY A 107 -11.81 2.01 18.08
CA GLY A 107 -13.14 2.55 17.84
C GLY A 107 -13.91 1.82 16.75
N ILE A 108 -13.77 0.49 16.68
CA ILE A 108 -14.42 -0.38 15.69
C ILE A 108 -15.16 -1.51 16.39
N SER A 109 -16.13 -2.12 15.70
CA SER A 109 -16.89 -3.28 16.17
C SER A 109 -16.22 -4.60 15.79
N HIS A 110 -16.61 -5.65 16.47
CA HIS A 110 -16.20 -7.02 16.11
C HIS A 110 -16.83 -7.45 14.78
N ALA A 111 -16.14 -8.32 14.05
CA ALA A 111 -16.71 -8.93 12.85
C ALA A 111 -17.94 -9.77 13.24
N GLY A 112 -19.06 -9.51 12.55
CA GLY A 112 -20.33 -10.18 12.81
C GLY A 112 -21.34 -9.37 13.65
N GLU A 113 -20.96 -8.19 14.11
CA GLU A 113 -21.85 -7.23 14.80
C GLU A 113 -22.43 -6.18 13.87
#